data_86fd610ca84785b3fd3931eb2c780b83
#
_entry.id   86fd610ca84785b3fd3931eb2c780b83
#
_cell.length_a   1.000
_cell.length_b   1.000
_cell.length_c   1.000
_cell.angle_alpha   90.00
_cell.angle_beta   90.00
_cell.angle_gamma   90.00
#
_symmetry.space_group_name_H-M   'P 1'
#
loop_
_entity.id
_entity.type
_entity.pdbx_description
1 polymer ?
#
loop_
_entity_poly.entity_id
_entity_poly.type
_entity_poly.pdbx_seq_one_letter_code
_entity_poly.pdbx_strand_id
1 'polypeptide(L)'
;MSAFVKDADWLDWCANPSKPKFHLPKGAVDAHCHVFGPGDIFPFAPERKYTPCDASWEQLFALRDFLGFERNVIVQATCHGADNRALVDALQRSNGKARGVATVKRSVTDEELHALHAVGVRGVRFNFVKRLVDALPFDSLTEIAERISKLGWHIVIYFEAEDLKAY
;
A
#
# COMPACT_ATOMS: atom_id res chain seq x y z
N MET A 1 16.69 -16.53 -5.92
CA MET A 1 17.39 -15.29 -5.56
C MET A 1 16.53 -14.16 -6.07
N SER A 2 16.22 -13.14 -5.26
CA SER A 2 15.43 -11.98 -5.71
C SER A 2 16.11 -11.34 -6.92
N ALA A 3 15.33 -10.98 -7.95
CA ALA A 3 15.82 -10.28 -9.14
C ALA A 3 16.30 -8.84 -8.83
N PHE A 4 16.05 -8.38 -7.59
CA PHE A 4 16.37 -7.03 -7.13
C PHE A 4 17.28 -7.06 -5.92
N VAL A 5 18.27 -6.16 -5.90
CA VAL A 5 19.14 -5.95 -4.74
C VAL A 5 18.53 -4.83 -3.90
N LYS A 6 18.30 -5.12 -2.62
CA LYS A 6 17.84 -4.14 -1.63
C LYS A 6 18.85 -3.00 -1.50
N ASP A 7 18.38 -1.78 -1.33
CA ASP A 7 19.24 -0.62 -1.04
C ASP A 7 19.99 -0.85 0.30
N ALA A 8 21.24 -0.46 0.35
CA ALA A 8 22.11 -0.77 1.49
C ALA A 8 21.67 -0.13 2.82
N ASP A 9 21.00 1.03 2.73
CA ASP A 9 20.46 1.79 3.87
C ASP A 9 19.01 1.42 4.22
N TRP A 10 18.38 0.51 3.46
CA TRP A 10 17.03 0.03 3.77
C TRP A 10 17.09 -1.08 4.81
N LEU A 11 16.37 -0.93 5.92
CA LEU A 11 16.29 -1.95 6.96
C LEU A 11 15.49 -3.17 6.50
N ASP A 12 15.86 -4.35 7.02
CA ASP A 12 15.03 -5.55 6.88
C ASP A 12 13.83 -5.46 7.84
N TRP A 13 12.77 -6.23 7.55
CA TRP A 13 11.66 -6.37 8.48
C TRP A 13 12.12 -7.05 9.78
N CYS A 14 11.54 -6.68 10.91
CA CYS A 14 11.91 -7.22 12.22
C CYS A 14 11.39 -8.65 12.39
N ALA A 15 12.30 -9.63 12.33
CA ALA A 15 11.95 -11.05 12.46
C ALA A 15 11.53 -11.45 13.88
N ASN A 16 12.03 -10.72 14.91
CA ASN A 16 11.80 -11.02 16.32
C ASN A 16 11.29 -9.78 17.07
N PRO A 17 10.05 -9.30 16.79
CA PRO A 17 9.53 -8.14 17.46
C PRO A 17 9.25 -8.42 18.95
N SER A 18 9.43 -7.40 19.80
CA SER A 18 9.05 -7.49 21.20
C SER A 18 7.54 -7.50 21.36
N LYS A 19 7.04 -8.36 22.25
CA LYS A 19 5.60 -8.39 22.55
C LYS A 19 5.19 -7.14 23.32
N PRO A 20 4.10 -6.45 22.87
CA PRO A 20 3.58 -5.29 23.60
C PRO A 20 3.15 -5.67 25.03
N LYS A 21 3.33 -4.72 25.97
CA LYS A 21 2.86 -4.88 27.36
C LYS A 21 1.36 -4.60 27.54
N PHE A 22 0.69 -4.08 26.52
CA PHE A 22 -0.75 -3.80 26.51
C PHE A 22 -1.48 -4.74 25.56
N HIS A 23 -2.77 -4.89 25.75
CA HIS A 23 -3.66 -5.63 24.86
C HIS A 23 -4.50 -4.66 24.03
N LEU A 24 -4.57 -4.91 22.73
CA LEU A 24 -5.42 -4.14 21.84
C LEU A 24 -6.89 -4.48 22.09
N PRO A 25 -7.81 -3.50 21.98
CA PRO A 25 -9.24 -3.77 22.09
C PRO A 25 -9.71 -4.64 20.93
N LYS A 26 -10.82 -5.37 21.15
CA LYS A 26 -11.49 -6.13 20.09
C LYS A 26 -11.82 -5.23 18.91
N GLY A 27 -11.56 -5.69 17.70
CA GLY A 27 -11.80 -4.94 16.47
C GLY A 27 -10.67 -3.98 16.07
N ALA A 28 -9.55 -3.97 16.81
CA ALA A 28 -8.41 -3.13 16.46
C ALA A 28 -7.91 -3.37 15.03
N VAL A 29 -7.59 -2.30 14.34
CA VAL A 29 -7.13 -2.31 12.94
C VAL A 29 -5.76 -1.64 12.87
N ASP A 30 -4.78 -2.30 12.24
CA ASP A 30 -3.60 -1.63 11.73
C ASP A 30 -4.03 -0.85 10.49
N ALA A 31 -4.15 0.47 10.64
CA ALA A 31 -4.79 1.33 9.63
C ALA A 31 -3.86 1.75 8.49
N HIS A 32 -2.56 1.41 8.53
CA HIS A 32 -1.62 1.74 7.46
C HIS A 32 -0.39 0.83 7.51
N CYS A 33 -0.38 -0.18 6.68
CA CYS A 33 0.75 -1.07 6.50
C CYS A 33 1.01 -1.34 5.02
N HIS A 34 2.12 -2.00 4.71
CA HIS A 34 2.54 -2.30 3.36
C HIS A 34 2.91 -3.78 3.21
N VAL A 35 2.86 -4.27 1.97
CA VAL A 35 3.56 -5.48 1.53
C VAL A 35 4.60 -5.09 0.48
N PHE A 36 5.74 -5.79 0.47
CA PHE A 36 6.83 -5.59 -0.47
C PHE A 36 7.20 -6.91 -1.14
N GLY A 37 7.06 -6.97 -2.44
CA GLY A 37 7.41 -8.18 -3.19
C GLY A 37 6.55 -9.41 -2.87
N PRO A 38 7.11 -10.63 -3.02
CA PRO A 38 8.48 -10.90 -3.47
C PRO A 38 8.79 -10.33 -4.85
N GLY A 39 9.95 -9.68 -4.99
CA GLY A 39 10.30 -8.94 -6.20
C GLY A 39 10.47 -9.78 -7.45
N ASP A 40 10.65 -11.10 -7.33
CA ASP A 40 10.70 -12.06 -8.44
C ASP A 40 9.30 -12.43 -8.96
N ILE A 41 8.25 -12.26 -8.13
CA ILE A 41 6.83 -12.52 -8.49
C ILE A 41 6.12 -11.20 -8.79
N PHE A 42 6.32 -10.20 -7.93
CA PHE A 42 5.73 -8.87 -8.02
C PHE A 42 6.85 -7.83 -8.18
N PRO A 43 7.32 -7.57 -9.41
CA PRO A 43 8.44 -6.68 -9.65
C PRO A 43 8.25 -5.29 -9.07
N PHE A 44 9.33 -4.71 -8.57
CA PHE A 44 9.35 -3.30 -8.19
C PHE A 44 9.36 -2.43 -9.44
N ALA A 45 8.69 -1.28 -9.38
CA ALA A 45 8.60 -0.35 -10.50
C ALA A 45 9.97 0.15 -10.93
N PRO A 46 10.25 0.28 -12.24
CA PRO A 46 11.54 0.77 -12.72
C PRO A 46 11.81 2.23 -12.28
N GLU A 47 10.77 3.04 -12.13
CA GLU A 47 10.83 4.44 -11.70
C GLU A 47 10.92 4.63 -10.19
N ARG A 48 10.95 3.56 -9.39
CA ARG A 48 11.02 3.64 -7.93
C ARG A 48 12.25 4.42 -7.45
N LYS A 49 12.10 5.10 -6.33
CA LYS A 49 13.20 5.86 -5.69
C LYS A 49 13.92 5.08 -4.60
N TYR A 50 13.46 3.87 -4.25
CA TYR A 50 14.09 2.96 -3.28
C TYR A 50 13.73 1.51 -3.60
N THR A 51 14.62 0.60 -3.18
CA THR A 51 14.40 -0.86 -3.28
C THR A 51 14.40 -1.46 -1.88
N PRO A 52 13.23 -1.86 -1.34
CA PRO A 52 13.13 -2.46 -0.02
C PRO A 52 13.55 -3.94 -0.02
N CYS A 53 13.60 -4.55 1.17
CA CYS A 53 13.60 -6.01 1.30
C CYS A 53 12.24 -6.59 0.86
N ASP A 54 12.22 -7.88 0.52
CA ASP A 54 10.96 -8.60 0.39
C ASP A 54 10.30 -8.75 1.78
N ALA A 55 9.06 -8.36 1.89
CA ALA A 55 8.22 -8.51 3.07
C ALA A 55 6.77 -8.70 2.61
N SER A 56 6.42 -9.95 2.36
CA SER A 56 5.15 -10.34 1.76
C SER A 56 3.99 -10.33 2.77
N TRP A 57 2.83 -10.77 2.33
CA TRP A 57 1.65 -10.90 3.18
C TRP A 57 1.88 -11.85 4.38
N GLU A 58 2.74 -12.89 4.24
CA GLU A 58 3.04 -13.82 5.32
C GLU A 58 3.64 -13.10 6.53
N GLN A 59 4.66 -12.27 6.30
CA GLN A 59 5.29 -11.48 7.36
C GLN A 59 4.32 -10.47 7.97
N LEU A 60 3.54 -9.79 7.12
CA LEU A 60 2.57 -8.81 7.59
C LEU A 60 1.48 -9.46 8.47
N PHE A 61 0.93 -10.59 8.05
CA PHE A 61 -0.15 -11.23 8.81
C PHE A 61 0.36 -11.89 10.09
N ALA A 62 1.57 -12.45 10.06
CA ALA A 62 2.22 -12.95 11.27
C ALA A 62 2.44 -11.81 12.29
N LEU A 63 2.90 -10.64 11.86
CA LEU A 63 3.08 -9.47 12.72
C LEU A 63 1.73 -8.95 13.24
N ARG A 64 0.70 -8.85 12.40
CA ARG A 64 -0.66 -8.47 12.79
C ARG A 64 -1.17 -9.35 13.93
N ASP A 65 -1.09 -10.67 13.74
CA ASP A 65 -1.61 -11.64 14.71
C ASP A 65 -0.78 -11.63 15.99
N PHE A 66 0.55 -11.48 15.89
CA PHE A 66 1.45 -11.36 17.05
C PHE A 66 1.14 -10.11 17.89
N LEU A 67 0.86 -8.98 17.26
CA LEU A 67 0.53 -7.72 17.94
C LEU A 67 -0.92 -7.69 18.46
N GLY A 68 -1.80 -8.56 17.96
CA GLY A 68 -3.19 -8.65 18.37
C GLY A 68 -4.14 -7.74 17.59
N PHE A 69 -3.77 -7.26 16.42
CA PHE A 69 -4.70 -6.62 15.50
C PHE A 69 -5.62 -7.65 14.85
N GLU A 70 -6.89 -7.32 14.66
CA GLU A 70 -7.82 -8.20 13.95
C GLU A 70 -7.80 -7.98 12.43
N ARG A 71 -7.45 -6.77 11.99
CA ARG A 71 -7.55 -6.37 10.58
C ARG A 71 -6.39 -5.45 10.18
N ASN A 72 -6.20 -5.34 8.84
CA ASN A 72 -5.23 -4.42 8.24
C ASN A 72 -5.90 -3.50 7.22
N VAL A 73 -5.36 -2.29 7.05
CA VAL A 73 -5.49 -1.50 5.83
C VAL A 73 -4.13 -1.52 5.13
N ILE A 74 -4.05 -2.28 4.03
CA ILE A 74 -2.81 -2.43 3.25
C ILE A 74 -2.79 -1.33 2.20
N VAL A 75 -1.84 -0.42 2.32
CA VAL A 75 -1.64 0.67 1.37
C VAL A 75 -0.60 0.25 0.35
N GLN A 76 -0.86 0.49 -0.93
CA GLN A 76 0.09 0.21 -2.00
C GLN A 76 1.44 0.87 -1.71
N ALA A 77 2.51 0.06 -1.70
CA ALA A 77 3.85 0.55 -1.48
C ALA A 77 4.37 1.30 -2.73
N THR A 78 4.99 2.44 -2.52
CA THR A 78 5.44 3.33 -3.60
C THR A 78 6.44 2.65 -4.55
N CYS A 79 7.27 1.73 -4.02
CA CYS A 79 8.24 0.98 -4.83
C CYS A 79 7.60 0.06 -5.88
N HIS A 80 6.33 -0.28 -5.76
CA HIS A 80 5.58 -1.02 -6.78
C HIS A 80 4.86 -0.11 -7.80
N GLY A 81 4.90 1.22 -7.61
CA GLY A 81 4.18 2.15 -8.46
C GLY A 81 2.68 1.83 -8.53
N ALA A 82 2.13 1.80 -9.74
CA ALA A 82 0.73 1.45 -9.98
C ALA A 82 0.51 -0.06 -10.26
N ASP A 83 1.50 -0.91 -10.07
CA ASP A 83 1.33 -2.37 -10.13
C ASP A 83 0.81 -2.90 -8.79
N ASN A 84 -0.51 -3.02 -8.67
CA ASN A 84 -1.17 -3.42 -7.44
C ASN A 84 -1.20 -4.94 -7.21
N ARG A 85 -0.50 -5.77 -7.99
CA ARG A 85 -0.58 -7.24 -7.89
C ARG A 85 -0.19 -7.78 -6.53
N ALA A 86 0.86 -7.25 -5.89
CA ALA A 86 1.25 -7.66 -4.53
C ALA A 86 0.17 -7.30 -3.50
N LEU A 87 -0.45 -6.12 -3.60
CA LEU A 87 -1.59 -5.71 -2.78
C LEU A 87 -2.79 -6.65 -2.99
N VAL A 88 -3.14 -6.94 -4.24
CA VAL A 88 -4.27 -7.83 -4.59
C VAL A 88 -4.06 -9.24 -4.04
N ASP A 89 -2.86 -9.82 -4.19
CA ASP A 89 -2.52 -11.14 -3.62
C ASP A 89 -2.72 -11.15 -2.09
N ALA A 90 -2.22 -10.14 -1.39
CA ALA A 90 -2.39 -10.02 0.06
C ALA A 90 -3.88 -9.90 0.45
N LEU A 91 -4.69 -9.12 -0.28
CA LEU A 91 -6.11 -8.98 -0.01
C LEU A 91 -6.87 -10.30 -0.18
N GLN A 92 -6.59 -11.04 -1.25
CA GLN A 92 -7.20 -12.35 -1.53
C GLN A 92 -6.89 -13.37 -0.42
N ARG A 93 -5.66 -13.35 0.10
CA ARG A 93 -5.21 -14.24 1.18
C ARG A 93 -5.62 -13.80 2.58
N SER A 94 -6.18 -12.61 2.73
CA SER A 94 -6.54 -12.04 4.04
C SER A 94 -7.78 -12.68 4.69
N ASN A 95 -8.53 -13.52 3.98
CA ASN A 95 -9.82 -14.05 4.42
C ASN A 95 -10.79 -12.95 4.89
N GLY A 96 -10.80 -11.81 4.18
CA GLY A 96 -11.65 -10.66 4.49
C GLY A 96 -11.15 -9.77 5.63
N LYS A 97 -10.03 -10.10 6.27
CA LYS A 97 -9.43 -9.33 7.37
C LYS A 97 -8.60 -8.11 6.92
N ALA A 98 -8.52 -7.85 5.61
CA ALA A 98 -7.84 -6.67 5.10
C ALA A 98 -8.71 -5.87 4.14
N ARG A 99 -8.39 -4.57 4.02
CA ARG A 99 -8.84 -3.67 2.96
C ARG A 99 -7.63 -3.02 2.33
N GLY A 100 -7.77 -2.64 1.05
CA GLY A 100 -6.67 -2.07 0.26
C GLY A 100 -6.87 -0.60 -0.03
N VAL A 101 -5.75 0.12 -0.13
CA VAL A 101 -5.63 1.43 -0.75
C VAL A 101 -4.66 1.30 -1.91
N ALA A 102 -5.15 1.44 -3.13
CA ALA A 102 -4.37 1.24 -4.35
C ALA A 102 -3.65 2.52 -4.80
N THR A 103 -2.68 2.39 -5.68
CA THR A 103 -2.17 3.49 -6.50
C THR A 103 -2.58 3.21 -7.95
N VAL A 104 -3.20 4.18 -8.61
CA VAL A 104 -3.68 4.02 -9.98
C VAL A 104 -3.15 5.14 -10.88
N LYS A 105 -2.99 4.85 -12.16
CA LYS A 105 -2.67 5.86 -13.18
C LYS A 105 -3.95 6.58 -13.61
N ARG A 106 -3.81 7.77 -14.19
CA ARG A 106 -4.93 8.50 -14.81
C ARG A 106 -5.67 7.66 -15.85
N SER A 107 -4.94 6.78 -16.55
CA SER A 107 -5.48 5.88 -17.58
C SER A 107 -6.20 4.64 -17.04
N VAL A 108 -6.36 4.48 -15.70
CA VAL A 108 -7.07 3.33 -15.12
C VAL A 108 -8.47 3.22 -15.70
N THR A 109 -8.91 2.02 -16.07
CA THR A 109 -10.27 1.81 -16.59
C THR A 109 -11.28 1.59 -15.46
N ASP A 110 -12.57 1.71 -15.76
CA ASP A 110 -13.62 1.43 -14.77
C ASP A 110 -13.68 -0.06 -14.44
N GLU A 111 -13.38 -0.93 -15.40
CA GLU A 111 -13.26 -2.38 -15.21
C GLU A 111 -12.14 -2.71 -14.22
N GLU A 112 -10.97 -2.06 -14.34
CA GLU A 112 -9.87 -2.22 -13.38
C GLU A 112 -10.26 -1.73 -11.98
N LEU A 113 -10.96 -0.59 -11.86
CA LEU A 113 -11.46 -0.10 -10.59
C LEU A 113 -12.46 -1.07 -9.95
N HIS A 114 -13.39 -1.65 -10.74
CA HIS A 114 -14.33 -2.64 -10.26
C HIS A 114 -13.63 -3.95 -9.84
N ALA A 115 -12.62 -4.40 -10.58
CA ALA A 115 -11.83 -5.57 -10.21
C ALA A 115 -11.09 -5.35 -8.87
N LEU A 116 -10.48 -4.18 -8.68
CA LEU A 116 -9.86 -3.80 -7.40
C LEU A 116 -10.90 -3.71 -6.26
N HIS A 117 -12.10 -3.19 -6.54
CA HIS A 117 -13.20 -3.14 -5.56
C HIS A 117 -13.62 -4.53 -5.11
N ALA A 118 -13.75 -5.47 -6.05
CA ALA A 118 -14.18 -6.84 -5.77
C ALA A 118 -13.22 -7.58 -4.83
N VAL A 119 -11.92 -7.32 -4.90
CA VAL A 119 -10.92 -7.94 -4.01
C VAL A 119 -10.74 -7.19 -2.68
N GLY A 120 -11.43 -6.07 -2.46
CA GLY A 120 -11.41 -5.38 -1.17
C GLY A 120 -10.66 -4.05 -1.12
N VAL A 121 -10.28 -3.48 -2.27
CA VAL A 121 -9.77 -2.09 -2.32
C VAL A 121 -10.91 -1.12 -2.00
N ARG A 122 -10.63 -0.10 -1.18
CA ARG A 122 -11.59 0.90 -0.70
C ARG A 122 -11.03 2.32 -0.73
N GLY A 123 -9.89 2.52 -1.35
CA GLY A 123 -9.31 3.85 -1.51
C GLY A 123 -8.18 3.89 -2.53
N VAL A 124 -7.79 5.12 -2.88
CA VAL A 124 -6.64 5.41 -3.74
C VAL A 124 -5.70 6.36 -3.01
N ARG A 125 -4.40 6.07 -3.10
CA ARG A 125 -3.34 6.92 -2.55
C ARG A 125 -2.76 7.82 -3.63
N PHE A 126 -2.71 9.12 -3.33
CA PHE A 126 -1.92 10.11 -4.06
C PHE A 126 -0.70 10.47 -3.23
N ASN A 127 0.47 10.26 -3.82
CA ASN A 127 1.74 10.55 -3.18
C ASN A 127 2.39 11.77 -3.86
N PHE A 128 2.59 12.84 -3.09
CA PHE A 128 3.22 14.09 -3.54
C PHE A 128 4.62 14.26 -2.94
N VAL A 129 5.13 13.27 -2.22
CA VAL A 129 6.47 13.31 -1.59
C VAL A 129 7.53 13.10 -2.64
N LYS A 130 8.18 14.17 -3.08
CA LYS A 130 9.13 14.24 -4.21
C LYS A 130 10.32 13.28 -4.11
N ARG A 131 10.76 12.96 -2.89
CA ARG A 131 11.84 11.98 -2.67
C ARG A 131 11.40 10.53 -2.91
N LEU A 132 10.09 10.26 -2.99
CA LEU A 132 9.53 8.91 -3.16
C LEU A 132 8.92 8.68 -4.53
N VAL A 133 8.45 9.74 -5.19
CA VAL A 133 7.77 9.67 -6.50
C VAL A 133 8.08 10.90 -7.34
N ASP A 134 7.87 10.79 -8.64
CA ASP A 134 7.81 11.96 -9.50
C ASP A 134 6.46 12.67 -9.32
N ALA A 135 6.45 13.99 -9.51
CA ALA A 135 5.26 14.80 -9.31
C ALA A 135 4.09 14.34 -10.21
N LEU A 136 2.93 14.13 -9.62
CA LEU A 136 1.69 13.86 -10.34
C LEU A 136 0.95 15.19 -10.59
N PRO A 137 0.36 15.40 -11.78
CA PRO A 137 -0.51 16.54 -12.03
C PRO A 137 -1.72 16.50 -11.07
N PHE A 138 -2.02 17.64 -10.45
CA PHE A 138 -3.15 17.73 -9.50
C PHE A 138 -4.51 17.42 -10.16
N ASP A 139 -4.67 17.75 -11.44
CA ASP A 139 -5.88 17.45 -12.21
C ASP A 139 -6.20 15.95 -12.25
N SER A 140 -5.17 15.10 -12.24
CA SER A 140 -5.36 13.64 -12.17
C SER A 140 -6.04 13.19 -10.88
N LEU A 141 -5.83 13.91 -9.77
CA LEU A 141 -6.49 13.63 -8.48
C LEU A 141 -8.00 13.84 -8.61
N THR A 142 -8.43 14.99 -9.14
CA THR A 142 -9.84 15.33 -9.26
C THR A 142 -10.59 14.32 -10.14
N GLU A 143 -10.05 13.99 -11.31
CA GLU A 143 -10.66 13.02 -12.23
C GLU A 143 -10.79 11.62 -11.61
N ILE A 144 -9.75 11.14 -10.93
CA ILE A 144 -9.81 9.84 -10.25
C ILE A 144 -10.77 9.91 -9.06
N ALA A 145 -10.78 11.01 -8.30
CA ALA A 145 -11.68 11.20 -7.17
C ALA A 145 -13.16 11.10 -7.57
N GLU A 146 -13.56 11.74 -8.68
CA GLU A 146 -14.91 11.66 -9.22
C GLU A 146 -15.32 10.23 -9.57
N ARG A 147 -14.40 9.44 -10.14
CA ARG A 147 -14.66 8.06 -10.54
C ARG A 147 -14.78 7.13 -9.33
N ILE A 148 -13.84 7.21 -8.38
CA ILE A 148 -13.83 6.34 -7.20
C ILE A 148 -14.92 6.70 -6.18
N SER A 149 -15.46 7.93 -6.21
CA SER A 149 -16.58 8.34 -5.36
C SER A 149 -17.83 7.47 -5.61
N LYS A 150 -18.05 7.05 -6.85
CA LYS A 150 -19.16 6.16 -7.24
C LYS A 150 -19.03 4.76 -6.61
N LEU A 151 -17.81 4.36 -6.24
CA LEU A 151 -17.52 3.10 -5.54
C LEU A 151 -17.49 3.27 -4.01
N GLY A 152 -17.72 4.49 -3.51
CA GLY A 152 -17.65 4.80 -2.09
C GLY A 152 -16.22 4.71 -1.53
N TRP A 153 -15.19 4.93 -2.36
CA TRP A 153 -13.80 4.87 -1.92
C TRP A 153 -13.35 6.21 -1.36
N HIS A 154 -12.36 6.14 -0.46
CA HIS A 154 -11.69 7.31 0.10
C HIS A 154 -10.38 7.62 -0.62
N ILE A 155 -9.89 8.83 -0.41
CA ILE A 155 -8.59 9.30 -0.87
C ILE A 155 -7.62 9.33 0.30
N VAL A 156 -6.40 8.82 0.08
CA VAL A 156 -5.25 8.99 0.98
C VAL A 156 -4.28 9.94 0.30
N ILE A 157 -3.96 11.04 0.94
CA ILE A 157 -2.98 12.02 0.45
C ILE A 157 -1.73 11.94 1.32
N TYR A 158 -0.56 11.82 0.69
CA TYR A 158 0.72 11.85 1.36
C TYR A 158 1.58 12.98 0.79
N PHE A 159 1.94 13.93 1.63
CA PHE A 159 2.71 15.13 1.28
C PHE A 159 3.60 15.55 2.46
N GLU A 160 4.63 16.36 2.19
CA GLU A 160 5.45 16.96 3.24
C GLU A 160 4.73 18.20 3.82
N ALA A 161 4.88 18.46 5.12
CA ALA A 161 4.17 19.55 5.80
C ALA A 161 4.44 20.93 5.19
N GLU A 162 5.64 21.13 4.65
CA GLU A 162 6.04 22.37 3.98
C GLU A 162 5.32 22.62 2.64
N ASP A 163 4.83 21.54 1.99
CA ASP A 163 4.09 21.60 0.73
C ASP A 163 2.59 21.93 0.95
N LEU A 164 2.10 21.95 2.19
CA LEU A 164 0.66 22.15 2.51
C LEU A 164 0.05 23.42 1.90
N LYS A 165 0.86 24.46 1.72
CA LYS A 165 0.38 25.72 1.11
C LYS A 165 0.22 25.65 -0.40
N ALA A 166 0.80 24.64 -1.05
CA ALA A 166 0.73 24.43 -2.51
C ALA A 166 -0.47 23.59 -2.94
N TYR A 167 -1.12 22.90 -1.99
CA TYR A 167 -2.28 22.04 -2.14
C TYR A 167 -3.47 22.58 -1.34
#